data_4fc029b91b92bca75de23317ef86e83d
#
_entry.id   4fc029b91b92bca75de23317ef86e83d
#
_cell.length_a   1.000
_cell.length_b   1.000
_cell.length_c   1.000
_cell.angle_alpha   90.00
_cell.angle_beta   90.00
_cell.angle_gamma   90.00
#
_symmetry.space_group_name_H-M   'P 1'
#
loop_
_entity.id
_entity.type
_entity.pdbx_description
1 polymer ?
#
loop_
_entity_poly.entity_id
_entity_poly.type
_entity_poly.pdbx_seq_one_letter_code
_entity_poly.pdbx_strand_id
1 'polypeptide(L)'
;MKVKSLALLLPLFSSSAFAAPLQLDVYNPQEKGIFPVSSTLVSGPKEAILFDAQFSTKDGEQLVQMIRASGKTLKAIVITSGDPDFYFGLQPIVNAFPQVKVLATPQVVDHIRATKEAKLQFWGPQMKDGAPTSLTVPQATTQTQFTVDGEPLELRHSNDYAAYIWIPANRAIIGGTGVASGIHVWTADTQSEEQRSTWRNVLSEMQSLQPTQVVPGHYIGERPTGDKAIRFTQDYLQSFEQVLGAKKGSDYVIKTMTAAWPGLADASSLELSAKVNSG
;
A
#
# COMPACT_ATOMS: atom_id res chain seq x y z
N MET A 1 -9.35 48.65 -58.16
CA MET A 1 -9.01 48.60 -56.75
C MET A 1 -9.08 47.14 -56.23
N LYS A 2 -7.94 46.52 -55.94
CA LYS A 2 -7.91 45.12 -55.39
C LYS A 2 -7.75 45.21 -53.91
N VAL A 3 -8.78 44.78 -53.16
CA VAL A 3 -8.74 44.67 -51.70
C VAL A 3 -7.98 43.39 -51.37
N LYS A 4 -6.84 43.51 -50.70
CA LYS A 4 -6.08 42.36 -50.13
C LYS A 4 -6.64 42.05 -48.73
N SER A 5 -7.32 40.91 -48.58
CA SER A 5 -7.72 40.38 -47.28
C SER A 5 -6.48 39.85 -46.55
N LEU A 6 -6.15 40.47 -45.44
CA LEU A 6 -5.10 40.04 -44.53
C LEU A 6 -5.72 39.03 -43.53
N ALA A 7 -5.44 37.76 -43.70
CA ALA A 7 -5.84 36.71 -42.73
C ALA A 7 -4.94 36.77 -41.50
N LEU A 8 -5.49 37.16 -40.36
CA LEU A 8 -4.82 37.18 -39.05
C LEU A 8 -4.82 35.77 -38.50
N LEU A 9 -3.69 35.07 -38.56
CA LEU A 9 -3.46 33.79 -37.92
C LEU A 9 -3.21 34.04 -36.40
N LEU A 10 -4.20 33.77 -35.58
CA LEU A 10 -4.04 33.72 -34.10
C LEU A 10 -3.32 32.41 -33.74
N PRO A 11 -2.21 32.45 -33.00
CA PRO A 11 -1.58 31.23 -32.51
C PRO A 11 -2.47 30.62 -31.41
N LEU A 12 -2.91 29.37 -31.61
CA LEU A 12 -3.50 28.53 -30.58
C LEU A 12 -2.38 28.18 -29.57
N PHE A 13 -2.32 28.89 -28.48
CA PHE A 13 -1.55 28.44 -27.31
C PHE A 13 -2.28 27.24 -26.70
N SER A 14 -1.83 26.04 -27.01
CA SER A 14 -2.15 24.84 -26.20
C SER A 14 -1.54 25.05 -24.82
N SER A 15 -2.32 25.52 -23.88
CA SER A 15 -1.96 25.43 -22.46
C SER A 15 -1.94 23.94 -22.10
N SER A 16 -0.75 23.37 -21.96
CA SER A 16 -0.57 22.09 -21.27
C SER A 16 -1.05 22.33 -19.85
N ALA A 17 -2.29 21.93 -19.56
CA ALA A 17 -2.77 21.89 -18.18
C ALA A 17 -1.92 20.85 -17.45
N PHE A 18 -0.97 21.29 -16.64
CA PHE A 18 -0.31 20.40 -15.70
C PHE A 18 -1.39 19.83 -14.78
N ALA A 19 -1.42 18.50 -14.67
CA ALA A 19 -2.26 17.80 -13.71
C ALA A 19 -2.06 18.40 -12.32
N ALA A 20 -3.15 18.80 -11.66
CA ALA A 20 -3.05 19.34 -10.31
C ALA A 20 -2.75 18.20 -9.34
N PRO A 21 -1.75 18.35 -8.45
CA PRO A 21 -1.45 17.31 -7.47
C PRO A 21 -2.67 17.06 -6.57
N LEU A 22 -2.95 15.77 -6.32
CA LEU A 22 -3.99 15.34 -5.40
C LEU A 22 -3.49 15.43 -3.95
N GLN A 23 -4.40 15.59 -3.00
CA GLN A 23 -4.06 15.50 -1.58
C GLN A 23 -3.96 14.03 -1.16
N LEU A 24 -2.92 13.69 -0.40
CA LEU A 24 -2.67 12.37 0.14
C LEU A 24 -2.73 12.44 1.67
N ASP A 25 -3.85 12.04 2.26
CA ASP A 25 -4.00 11.95 3.71
C ASP A 25 -3.70 10.52 4.14
N VAL A 26 -2.63 10.34 4.89
CA VAL A 26 -2.14 9.02 5.32
C VAL A 26 -2.49 8.78 6.78
N TYR A 27 -3.13 7.66 7.06
CA TYR A 27 -3.31 7.13 8.39
C TYR A 27 -2.43 5.90 8.60
N ASN A 28 -1.72 5.87 9.71
CA ASN A 28 -0.94 4.72 10.18
C ASN A 28 -0.96 4.76 11.71
N PRO A 29 -1.40 3.69 12.40
CA PRO A 29 -1.51 3.66 13.86
C PRO A 29 -0.16 3.67 14.57
N GLN A 30 0.94 3.48 13.84
CA GLN A 30 2.29 3.40 14.36
C GLN A 30 2.40 2.29 15.45
N GLU A 31 3.09 2.53 16.53
CA GLU A 31 3.26 1.60 17.64
C GLU A 31 1.97 1.26 18.42
N LYS A 32 0.88 2.01 18.17
CA LYS A 32 -0.43 1.77 18.81
C LYS A 32 -1.21 0.64 18.14
N GLY A 33 -0.91 0.32 16.90
CA GLY A 33 -1.51 -0.80 16.17
C GLY A 33 -0.78 -2.11 16.39
N ILE A 34 -1.46 -3.23 16.13
CA ILE A 34 -0.78 -4.54 16.07
C ILE A 34 0.20 -4.52 14.88
N PHE A 35 -0.20 -3.92 13.77
CA PHE A 35 0.66 -3.66 12.62
C PHE A 35 0.69 -2.17 12.28
N PRO A 36 1.85 -1.60 11.96
CA PRO A 36 1.97 -0.21 11.53
C PRO A 36 1.63 -0.06 10.04
N VAL A 37 0.42 -0.46 9.66
CA VAL A 37 -0.07 -0.47 8.28
C VAL A 37 -0.61 0.90 7.87
N SER A 38 -0.38 1.26 6.62
CA SER A 38 -0.83 2.54 6.06
C SER A 38 -2.14 2.40 5.29
N SER A 39 -3.04 3.36 5.49
CA SER A 39 -4.17 3.64 4.60
C SER A 39 -4.04 5.04 4.06
N THR A 40 -4.43 5.27 2.80
CA THR A 40 -4.30 6.59 2.17
C THR A 40 -5.62 7.03 1.56
N LEU A 41 -6.14 8.17 1.99
CA LEU A 41 -7.23 8.86 1.31
C LEU A 41 -6.62 9.79 0.26
N VAL A 42 -6.86 9.48 -1.00
CA VAL A 42 -6.45 10.30 -2.13
C VAL A 42 -7.62 11.18 -2.54
N SER A 43 -7.46 12.49 -2.48
CA SER A 43 -8.56 13.41 -2.75
C SER A 43 -8.16 14.56 -3.67
N GLY A 44 -9.11 14.92 -4.52
CA GLY A 44 -9.11 16.14 -5.34
C GLY A 44 -10.04 17.20 -4.77
N PRO A 45 -10.43 18.20 -5.56
CA PRO A 45 -11.36 19.24 -5.13
C PRO A 45 -12.74 18.72 -4.71
N LYS A 46 -13.25 17.64 -5.29
CA LYS A 46 -14.63 17.13 -5.09
C LYS A 46 -14.68 15.67 -4.70
N GLU A 47 -13.79 14.84 -5.22
CA GLU A 47 -13.82 13.39 -5.14
C GLU A 47 -12.68 12.86 -4.27
N ALA A 48 -12.87 11.65 -3.71
CA ALA A 48 -11.83 10.92 -3.01
C ALA A 48 -11.95 9.41 -3.25
N ILE A 49 -10.83 8.70 -3.14
CA ILE A 49 -10.74 7.25 -3.06
C ILE A 49 -9.92 6.90 -1.82
N LEU A 50 -10.41 5.93 -1.03
CA LEU A 50 -9.65 5.36 0.07
C LEU A 50 -8.90 4.12 -0.43
N PHE A 51 -7.60 4.05 -0.17
CA PHE A 51 -6.76 2.88 -0.38
C PHE A 51 -6.41 2.23 0.94
N ASP A 52 -6.83 0.97 1.08
CA ASP A 52 -6.68 0.11 2.25
C ASP A 52 -7.46 0.57 3.49
N ALA A 53 -7.80 -0.37 4.36
CA ALA A 53 -8.83 -0.14 5.36
C ALA A 53 -8.42 -0.51 6.79
N GLN A 54 -7.13 -0.70 7.04
CA GLN A 54 -6.58 -1.02 8.35
C GLN A 54 -6.89 -2.42 8.86
N PHE A 55 -6.22 -2.79 9.95
CA PHE A 55 -6.38 -4.08 10.60
C PHE A 55 -7.55 -4.12 11.58
N SER A 56 -7.66 -3.12 12.46
CA SER A 56 -8.71 -3.09 13.48
C SER A 56 -9.92 -2.28 13.07
N THR A 57 -11.09 -2.62 13.61
CA THR A 57 -12.30 -1.80 13.43
C THR A 57 -12.15 -0.42 14.05
N LYS A 58 -11.35 -0.28 15.12
CA LYS A 58 -11.06 1.03 15.73
C LYS A 58 -10.29 1.94 14.80
N ASP A 59 -9.30 1.40 14.08
CA ASP A 59 -8.57 2.15 13.06
C ASP A 59 -9.46 2.41 11.83
N GLY A 60 -10.34 1.48 11.48
CA GLY A 60 -11.39 1.70 10.49
C GLY A 60 -12.31 2.87 10.82
N GLU A 61 -12.67 3.06 12.11
CA GLU A 61 -13.43 4.23 12.58
C GLU A 61 -12.64 5.54 12.40
N GLN A 62 -11.32 5.53 12.59
CA GLN A 62 -10.48 6.70 12.30
C GLN A 62 -10.52 7.05 10.81
N LEU A 63 -10.54 6.05 9.94
CA LEU A 63 -10.70 6.27 8.49
C LEU A 63 -12.08 6.86 8.15
N VAL A 64 -13.15 6.42 8.82
CA VAL A 64 -14.49 7.04 8.66
C VAL A 64 -14.43 8.53 9.01
N GLN A 65 -13.79 8.90 10.12
CA GLN A 65 -13.63 10.28 10.50
C GLN A 65 -12.80 11.08 9.49
N MET A 66 -11.70 10.52 9.00
CA MET A 66 -10.85 11.14 7.99
C MET A 66 -11.61 11.39 6.68
N ILE A 67 -12.40 10.42 6.22
CA ILE A 67 -13.24 10.57 5.02
C ILE A 67 -14.27 11.69 5.22
N ARG A 68 -14.98 11.71 6.35
CA ARG A 68 -15.96 12.76 6.66
C ARG A 68 -15.33 14.14 6.75
N ALA A 69 -14.18 14.23 7.42
CA ALA A 69 -13.45 15.50 7.57
C ALA A 69 -12.96 16.07 6.23
N SER A 70 -12.68 15.22 5.25
CA SER A 70 -12.30 15.67 3.91
C SER A 70 -13.40 16.47 3.20
N GLY A 71 -14.66 16.21 3.54
CA GLY A 71 -15.83 16.81 2.87
C GLY A 71 -15.97 16.39 1.40
N LYS A 72 -15.25 15.37 0.96
CA LYS A 72 -15.25 14.90 -0.44
C LYS A 72 -16.24 13.76 -0.65
N THR A 73 -16.65 13.58 -1.90
CA THR A 73 -17.44 12.42 -2.30
C THR A 73 -16.54 11.19 -2.42
N LEU A 74 -16.73 10.20 -1.54
CA LEU A 74 -16.00 8.94 -1.60
C LEU A 74 -16.51 8.11 -2.79
N LYS A 75 -15.67 7.90 -3.80
CA LYS A 75 -16.02 7.20 -5.06
C LYS A 75 -15.87 5.69 -4.95
N ALA A 76 -14.84 5.25 -4.24
CA ALA A 76 -14.51 3.85 -4.06
C ALA A 76 -13.61 3.66 -2.83
N ILE A 77 -13.57 2.42 -2.35
CA ILE A 77 -12.55 1.91 -1.45
C ILE A 77 -11.80 0.83 -2.24
N VAL A 78 -10.48 0.91 -2.32
CA VAL A 78 -9.66 -0.04 -3.07
C VAL A 78 -8.72 -0.75 -2.10
N ILE A 79 -8.81 -2.07 -2.04
CA ILE A 79 -7.94 -2.91 -1.21
C ILE A 79 -6.79 -3.40 -2.08
N THR A 80 -5.57 -3.05 -1.68
CA THR A 80 -4.36 -3.33 -2.47
C THR A 80 -3.67 -4.63 -2.09
N SER A 81 -3.99 -5.23 -0.93
CA SER A 81 -3.41 -6.51 -0.50
C SER A 81 -4.46 -7.44 0.09
N GLY A 82 -4.24 -8.74 -0.10
CA GLY A 82 -5.04 -9.81 0.51
C GLY A 82 -4.71 -10.10 1.98
N ASP A 83 -3.76 -9.40 2.58
CA ASP A 83 -3.42 -9.52 3.99
C ASP A 83 -4.46 -8.83 4.89
N PRO A 84 -4.78 -9.41 6.07
CA PRO A 84 -5.89 -8.97 6.90
C PRO A 84 -5.74 -7.53 7.42
N ASP A 85 -4.55 -7.04 7.59
CA ASP A 85 -4.25 -5.68 8.03
C ASP A 85 -4.57 -4.60 6.99
N PHE A 86 -4.91 -5.00 5.77
CA PHE A 86 -5.39 -4.11 4.71
C PHE A 86 -6.92 -4.04 4.61
N TYR A 87 -7.66 -5.01 5.18
CA TYR A 87 -9.12 -5.07 4.96
C TYR A 87 -9.99 -5.40 6.18
N PHE A 88 -9.45 -5.88 7.29
CA PHE A 88 -10.26 -6.23 8.47
C PHE A 88 -11.00 -5.02 9.07
N GLY A 89 -10.43 -3.82 8.94
CA GLY A 89 -11.05 -2.57 9.38
C GLY A 89 -12.20 -2.06 8.49
N LEU A 90 -12.60 -2.78 7.44
CA LEU A 90 -13.66 -2.36 6.51
C LEU A 90 -15.03 -2.22 7.17
N GLN A 91 -15.36 -2.99 8.19
CA GLN A 91 -16.72 -3.05 8.76
C GLN A 91 -17.30 -1.68 9.13
N PRO A 92 -16.65 -0.82 9.92
CA PRO A 92 -17.19 0.51 10.22
C PRO A 92 -17.27 1.41 8.97
N ILE A 93 -16.37 1.23 8.01
CA ILE A 93 -16.33 2.07 6.81
C ILE A 93 -17.53 1.74 5.90
N VAL A 94 -17.79 0.45 5.64
CA VAL A 94 -18.94 0.05 4.81
C VAL A 94 -20.27 0.35 5.49
N ASN A 95 -20.33 0.32 6.82
CA ASN A 95 -21.51 0.75 7.57
C ASN A 95 -21.76 2.26 7.44
N ALA A 96 -20.71 3.07 7.44
CA ALA A 96 -20.80 4.53 7.31
C ALA A 96 -21.07 4.97 5.86
N PHE A 97 -20.62 4.20 4.87
CA PHE A 97 -20.72 4.50 3.44
C PHE A 97 -21.27 3.30 2.64
N PRO A 98 -22.52 2.86 2.90
CA PRO A 98 -23.04 1.58 2.38
C PRO A 98 -23.21 1.56 0.85
N GLN A 99 -23.22 2.72 0.19
CA GLN A 99 -23.35 2.84 -1.27
C GLN A 99 -22.00 2.79 -2.00
N VAL A 100 -20.90 2.88 -1.27
CA VAL A 100 -19.55 2.90 -1.86
C VAL A 100 -19.07 1.49 -2.13
N LYS A 101 -18.58 1.24 -3.33
CA LYS A 101 -18.00 -0.06 -3.70
C LYS A 101 -16.64 -0.25 -3.08
N VAL A 102 -16.42 -1.44 -2.52
CA VAL A 102 -15.11 -1.93 -2.11
C VAL A 102 -14.58 -2.81 -3.24
N LEU A 103 -13.44 -2.44 -3.80
CA LEU A 103 -12.87 -3.06 -4.99
C LEU A 103 -11.48 -3.63 -4.68
N ALA A 104 -11.11 -4.70 -5.37
CA ALA A 104 -9.75 -5.24 -5.39
C ALA A 104 -9.51 -6.00 -6.69
N THR A 105 -8.25 -6.34 -7.00
CA THR A 105 -7.95 -7.22 -8.13
C THR A 105 -8.55 -8.62 -7.90
N PRO A 106 -8.83 -9.39 -8.97
CA PRO A 106 -9.33 -10.76 -8.82
C PRO A 106 -8.43 -11.61 -7.91
N GLN A 107 -7.12 -11.48 -8.04
CA GLN A 107 -6.14 -12.24 -7.25
C GLN A 107 -6.21 -11.90 -5.75
N VAL A 108 -6.32 -10.61 -5.42
CA VAL A 108 -6.53 -10.14 -4.02
C VAL A 108 -7.84 -10.70 -3.47
N VAL A 109 -8.92 -10.64 -4.24
CA VAL A 109 -10.24 -11.17 -3.82
C VAL A 109 -10.19 -12.67 -3.56
N ASP A 110 -9.54 -13.42 -4.43
CA ASP A 110 -9.42 -14.88 -4.31
C ASP A 110 -8.57 -15.25 -3.09
N HIS A 111 -7.48 -14.54 -2.85
CA HIS A 111 -6.66 -14.72 -1.65
C HIS A 111 -7.45 -14.43 -0.36
N ILE A 112 -8.18 -13.32 -0.32
CA ILE A 112 -9.06 -12.96 0.81
C ILE A 112 -10.09 -14.06 1.06
N ARG A 113 -10.78 -14.52 0.02
CA ARG A 113 -11.78 -15.60 0.15
C ARG A 113 -11.20 -16.89 0.71
N ALA A 114 -9.99 -17.25 0.26
CA ALA A 114 -9.31 -18.46 0.69
C ALA A 114 -8.82 -18.40 2.15
N THR A 115 -8.46 -17.21 2.66
CA THR A 115 -7.71 -17.08 3.92
C THR A 115 -8.45 -16.39 5.05
N LYS A 116 -9.49 -15.61 4.78
CA LYS A 116 -10.14 -14.69 5.73
C LYS A 116 -10.62 -15.34 7.03
N GLU A 117 -11.20 -16.54 6.95
CA GLU A 117 -11.73 -17.23 8.14
C GLU A 117 -10.60 -17.72 9.05
N ALA A 118 -9.56 -18.33 8.47
CA ALA A 118 -8.40 -18.81 9.21
C ALA A 118 -7.63 -17.62 9.84
N LYS A 119 -7.50 -16.51 9.09
CA LYS A 119 -6.87 -15.29 9.58
C LYS A 119 -7.68 -14.65 10.73
N LEU A 120 -9.02 -14.61 10.63
CA LEU A 120 -9.86 -14.10 11.73
C LEU A 120 -9.81 -15.01 12.97
N GLN A 121 -9.80 -16.34 12.77
CA GLN A 121 -9.65 -17.29 13.87
C GLN A 121 -8.32 -17.10 14.61
N PHE A 122 -7.25 -16.83 13.88
CA PHE A 122 -5.92 -16.63 14.47
C PHE A 122 -5.78 -15.26 15.13
N TRP A 123 -6.16 -14.18 14.44
CA TRP A 123 -5.94 -12.81 14.90
C TRP A 123 -7.02 -12.28 15.83
N GLY A 124 -8.27 -12.73 15.67
CA GLY A 124 -9.41 -12.22 16.42
C GLY A 124 -9.19 -12.16 17.95
N PRO A 125 -8.70 -13.21 18.60
CA PRO A 125 -8.41 -13.19 20.05
C PRO A 125 -7.38 -12.14 20.45
N GLN A 126 -6.42 -11.83 19.57
CA GLN A 126 -5.35 -10.84 19.81
C GLN A 126 -5.85 -9.41 19.63
N MET A 127 -6.82 -9.21 18.72
CA MET A 127 -7.43 -7.92 18.40
C MET A 127 -8.45 -7.47 19.46
N LYS A 128 -8.97 -8.39 20.29
CA LYS A 128 -9.99 -8.12 21.31
C LYS A 128 -11.22 -7.40 20.71
N ASP A 129 -11.56 -6.24 21.26
CA ASP A 129 -12.68 -5.38 20.81
C ASP A 129 -12.41 -4.63 19.50
N GLY A 130 -11.21 -4.75 18.94
CA GLY A 130 -10.87 -4.26 17.59
C GLY A 130 -11.11 -5.28 16.48
N ALA A 131 -11.50 -6.54 16.84
CA ALA A 131 -11.79 -7.56 15.85
C ALA A 131 -13.11 -7.27 15.10
N PRO A 132 -13.17 -7.48 13.77
CA PRO A 132 -14.43 -7.37 13.04
C PRO A 132 -15.38 -8.51 13.43
N THR A 133 -16.66 -8.20 13.53
CA THR A 133 -17.74 -9.20 13.74
C THR A 133 -18.26 -9.75 12.42
N SER A 134 -17.99 -9.06 11.33
CA SER A 134 -18.27 -9.50 9.97
C SER A 134 -17.15 -9.06 9.03
N LEU A 135 -16.82 -9.90 8.06
CA LEU A 135 -15.78 -9.64 7.08
C LEU A 135 -16.39 -9.22 5.74
N THR A 136 -15.94 -8.10 5.21
CA THR A 136 -16.29 -7.64 3.87
C THR A 136 -15.28 -8.18 2.88
N VAL A 137 -15.77 -8.90 1.88
CA VAL A 137 -14.96 -9.33 0.73
C VAL A 137 -15.12 -8.29 -0.38
N PRO A 138 -14.03 -7.68 -0.87
CA PRO A 138 -14.11 -6.74 -2.00
C PRO A 138 -14.73 -7.37 -3.25
N GLN A 139 -15.31 -6.54 -4.10
CA GLN A 139 -15.72 -6.94 -5.44
C GLN A 139 -14.48 -6.97 -6.35
N ALA A 140 -14.35 -8.03 -7.13
CA ALA A 140 -13.27 -8.14 -8.11
C ALA A 140 -13.43 -7.08 -9.21
N THR A 141 -12.34 -6.41 -9.55
CA THR A 141 -12.26 -5.46 -10.66
C THR A 141 -11.06 -5.74 -11.54
N THR A 142 -11.23 -5.63 -12.84
CA THR A 142 -10.15 -5.69 -13.83
C THR A 142 -9.65 -4.30 -14.23
N GLN A 143 -10.14 -3.25 -13.59
CA GLN A 143 -9.67 -1.89 -13.82
C GLN A 143 -8.21 -1.77 -13.40
N THR A 144 -7.39 -1.27 -14.28
CA THR A 144 -5.98 -0.94 -14.02
C THR A 144 -5.78 0.55 -13.72
N GLN A 145 -6.85 1.33 -13.78
CA GLN A 145 -6.82 2.77 -13.52
C GLN A 145 -8.12 3.23 -12.87
N PHE A 146 -7.99 4.07 -11.86
CA PHE A 146 -9.06 4.83 -11.23
C PHE A 146 -8.85 6.32 -11.53
N THR A 147 -9.85 7.15 -11.23
CA THR A 147 -9.71 8.61 -11.37
C THR A 147 -10.28 9.33 -10.15
N VAL A 148 -9.63 10.42 -9.77
CA VAL A 148 -10.11 11.37 -8.77
C VAL A 148 -10.10 12.75 -9.42
N ASP A 149 -11.26 13.37 -9.58
CA ASP A 149 -11.44 14.64 -10.30
C ASP A 149 -10.74 14.67 -11.68
N GLY A 150 -10.76 13.53 -12.38
CA GLY A 150 -10.14 13.35 -13.69
C GLY A 150 -8.66 12.95 -13.68
N GLU A 151 -7.97 13.06 -12.54
CA GLU A 151 -6.57 12.64 -12.42
C GLU A 151 -6.45 11.14 -12.28
N PRO A 152 -5.56 10.48 -13.04
CA PRO A 152 -5.42 9.03 -13.04
C PRO A 152 -4.66 8.53 -11.82
N LEU A 153 -5.11 7.37 -11.32
CA LEU A 153 -4.44 6.54 -10.32
C LEU A 153 -4.27 5.15 -10.92
N GLU A 154 -3.05 4.76 -11.21
CA GLU A 154 -2.73 3.51 -11.90
C GLU A 154 -2.54 2.37 -10.89
N LEU A 155 -3.35 1.32 -11.01
CA LEU A 155 -3.17 0.09 -10.24
C LEU A 155 -2.15 -0.80 -10.94
N ARG A 156 -1.10 -1.17 -10.22
CA ARG A 156 -0.01 -2.03 -10.68
C ARG A 156 0.16 -3.22 -9.76
N HIS A 157 0.42 -4.39 -10.32
CA HIS A 157 0.61 -5.61 -9.55
C HIS A 157 1.99 -5.63 -8.88
N SER A 158 2.07 -6.16 -7.66
CA SER A 158 3.32 -6.40 -6.95
C SER A 158 3.60 -7.88 -6.69
N ASN A 159 2.56 -8.69 -6.46
CA ASN A 159 2.64 -10.16 -6.36
C ASN A 159 1.25 -10.77 -6.61
N ASP A 160 1.07 -12.08 -6.34
CA ASP A 160 -0.16 -12.83 -6.62
C ASP A 160 -1.39 -12.33 -5.83
N TYR A 161 -1.19 -11.59 -4.73
CA TYR A 161 -2.28 -11.13 -3.87
C TYR A 161 -2.10 -9.67 -3.38
N ALA A 162 -1.22 -8.93 -4.04
CA ALA A 162 -0.99 -7.51 -3.74
C ALA A 162 -0.76 -6.68 -5.01
N ALA A 163 -1.08 -5.40 -4.87
CA ALA A 163 -0.88 -4.37 -5.89
C ALA A 163 -0.34 -3.10 -5.22
N TYR A 164 0.07 -2.13 -6.01
CA TYR A 164 0.36 -0.78 -5.56
C TYR A 164 -0.26 0.23 -6.51
N ILE A 165 -0.33 1.48 -6.08
CA ILE A 165 -0.91 2.57 -6.87
C ILE A 165 0.18 3.56 -7.22
N TRP A 166 0.31 3.87 -8.52
CA TRP A 166 1.08 4.98 -9.02
C TRP A 166 0.16 6.17 -9.31
N ILE A 167 0.50 7.34 -8.79
CA ILE A 167 -0.24 8.60 -8.98
C ILE A 167 0.65 9.56 -9.76
N PRO A 168 0.50 9.65 -11.09
CA PRO A 168 1.38 10.47 -11.94
C PRO A 168 1.41 11.94 -11.55
N ALA A 169 0.25 12.54 -11.26
CA ALA A 169 0.13 13.96 -10.88
C ALA A 169 0.97 14.32 -9.65
N ASN A 170 1.15 13.39 -8.71
CA ASN A 170 1.94 13.55 -7.50
C ASN A 170 3.34 12.96 -7.60
N ARG A 171 3.62 12.16 -8.65
CA ARG A 171 4.77 11.26 -8.68
C ARG A 171 4.86 10.45 -7.38
N ALA A 172 3.74 9.87 -6.98
CA ALA A 172 3.59 9.18 -5.71
C ALA A 172 3.28 7.69 -5.90
N ILE A 173 3.83 6.87 -5.00
CA ILE A 173 3.50 5.45 -4.85
C ILE A 173 2.85 5.25 -3.49
N ILE A 174 1.72 4.54 -3.47
CA ILE A 174 0.98 4.18 -2.26
C ILE A 174 0.48 2.74 -2.35
N GLY A 175 0.12 2.16 -1.22
CA GLY A 175 -0.54 0.86 -1.14
C GLY A 175 0.38 -0.35 -1.27
N GLY A 176 -0.17 -1.51 -0.99
CA GLY A 176 0.51 -2.81 -1.03
C GLY A 176 1.48 -3.05 0.11
N THR A 177 1.98 -4.27 0.15
CA THR A 177 2.94 -4.77 1.16
C THR A 177 4.39 -4.60 0.74
N GLY A 178 4.63 -4.16 -0.51
CA GLY A 178 5.94 -4.24 -1.16
C GLY A 178 7.00 -3.26 -0.62
N VAL A 179 6.61 -2.20 0.10
CA VAL A 179 7.53 -1.19 0.63
C VAL A 179 7.35 -1.05 2.13
N ALA A 180 8.46 -1.12 2.86
CA ALA A 180 8.51 -0.95 4.32
C ALA A 180 9.53 0.12 4.73
N SER A 181 9.45 0.61 5.96
CA SER A 181 10.46 1.49 6.55
C SER A 181 10.42 1.45 8.08
N GLY A 182 11.59 1.52 8.71
CA GLY A 182 11.71 1.57 10.18
C GLY A 182 11.38 0.27 10.91
N ILE A 183 11.10 -0.81 10.18
CA ILE A 183 10.77 -2.14 10.71
C ILE A 183 11.60 -3.21 10.02
N HIS A 184 11.72 -4.37 10.66
CA HIS A 184 12.18 -5.57 9.96
C HIS A 184 11.14 -6.02 8.94
N VAL A 185 11.59 -6.28 7.69
CA VAL A 185 10.69 -6.59 6.57
C VAL A 185 10.15 -8.00 6.71
N TRP A 186 8.82 -8.15 6.61
CA TRP A 186 8.16 -9.43 6.63
C TRP A 186 8.43 -10.23 5.35
N THR A 187 9.18 -11.32 5.46
CA THR A 187 9.48 -12.24 4.35
C THR A 187 8.93 -13.65 4.60
N ALA A 188 8.09 -13.83 5.63
CA ALA A 188 7.55 -15.14 5.97
C ALA A 188 6.62 -15.73 4.87
N ASP A 189 5.99 -14.87 4.08
CA ASP A 189 5.13 -15.26 2.96
C ASP A 189 5.86 -15.31 1.61
N THR A 190 7.17 -14.99 1.57
CA THR A 190 8.03 -15.06 0.39
C THR A 190 9.20 -16.01 0.64
N GLN A 191 8.89 -17.31 0.73
CA GLN A 191 9.82 -18.33 1.23
C GLN A 191 10.83 -18.80 0.18
N SER A 192 10.63 -18.52 -1.10
CA SER A 192 11.59 -18.88 -2.15
C SER A 192 12.45 -17.68 -2.57
N GLU A 193 13.68 -17.97 -3.02
CA GLU A 193 14.56 -16.97 -3.63
C GLU A 193 13.91 -16.30 -4.85
N GLU A 194 13.17 -17.07 -5.65
CA GLU A 194 12.43 -16.57 -6.83
C GLU A 194 11.38 -15.52 -6.45
N GLN A 195 10.58 -15.78 -5.41
CA GLN A 195 9.59 -14.82 -4.92
C GLN A 195 10.26 -13.54 -4.44
N ARG A 196 11.33 -13.62 -3.66
CA ARG A 196 12.06 -12.44 -3.18
C ARG A 196 12.79 -11.71 -4.31
N SER A 197 13.26 -12.42 -5.33
CA SER A 197 13.82 -11.83 -6.56
C SER A 197 12.76 -11.06 -7.34
N THR A 198 11.58 -11.65 -7.52
CA THR A 198 10.42 -10.98 -8.14
C THR A 198 10.05 -9.70 -7.38
N TRP A 199 10.03 -9.75 -6.06
CA TRP A 199 9.80 -8.57 -5.23
C TRP A 199 10.83 -7.46 -5.48
N ARG A 200 12.12 -7.80 -5.53
CA ARG A 200 13.18 -6.81 -5.86
C ARG A 200 13.01 -6.22 -7.27
N ASN A 201 12.53 -7.00 -8.24
CA ASN A 201 12.23 -6.49 -9.59
C ASN A 201 11.09 -5.47 -9.56
N VAL A 202 10.03 -5.71 -8.78
CA VAL A 202 8.93 -4.75 -8.60
C VAL A 202 9.42 -3.46 -7.94
N LEU A 203 10.29 -3.55 -6.93
CA LEU A 203 10.91 -2.36 -6.32
C LEU A 203 11.76 -1.57 -7.33
N SER A 204 12.46 -2.25 -8.23
CA SER A 204 13.21 -1.60 -9.32
C SER A 204 12.26 -0.94 -10.34
N GLU A 205 11.13 -1.55 -10.65
CA GLU A 205 10.08 -0.92 -11.46
C GLU A 205 9.55 0.35 -10.79
N MET A 206 9.23 0.29 -9.48
CA MET A 206 8.81 1.46 -8.72
C MET A 206 9.83 2.60 -8.78
N GLN A 207 11.13 2.30 -8.66
CA GLN A 207 12.19 3.30 -8.80
C GLN A 207 12.25 3.91 -10.19
N SER A 208 12.02 3.11 -11.25
CA SER A 208 12.03 3.59 -12.63
C SER A 208 10.96 4.65 -12.91
N LEU A 209 9.88 4.68 -12.13
CA LEU A 209 8.86 5.73 -12.15
C LEU A 209 9.36 7.06 -11.58
N GLN A 210 10.52 7.07 -10.93
CA GLN A 210 11.12 8.23 -10.28
C GLN A 210 10.16 8.93 -9.29
N PRO A 211 9.60 8.21 -8.31
CA PRO A 211 8.66 8.80 -7.36
C PRO A 211 9.35 9.88 -6.52
N THR A 212 8.61 10.95 -6.22
CA THR A 212 9.03 11.99 -5.28
C THR A 212 8.40 11.79 -3.91
N GLN A 213 7.37 10.93 -3.83
CA GLN A 213 6.68 10.54 -2.61
C GLN A 213 6.41 9.03 -2.64
N VAL A 214 6.69 8.37 -1.53
CA VAL A 214 6.34 6.96 -1.32
C VAL A 214 5.69 6.83 0.05
N VAL A 215 4.50 6.24 0.09
CA VAL A 215 3.85 5.83 1.34
C VAL A 215 4.10 4.34 1.50
N PRO A 216 5.00 3.93 2.41
CA PRO A 216 5.22 2.51 2.64
C PRO A 216 3.93 1.85 3.14
N GLY A 217 3.67 0.61 2.74
CA GLY A 217 2.53 -0.16 3.26
C GLY A 217 2.63 -0.37 4.77
N HIS A 218 3.87 -0.55 5.26
CA HIS A 218 4.17 -0.63 6.68
C HIS A 218 5.37 0.26 7.02
N TYR A 219 5.21 1.12 8.03
CA TYR A 219 6.35 1.88 8.54
C TYR A 219 6.13 2.32 9.99
N ILE A 220 7.23 2.47 10.72
CA ILE A 220 7.28 3.11 12.05
C ILE A 220 8.21 4.31 11.99
N GLY A 221 7.84 5.35 12.71
CA GLY A 221 8.58 6.60 12.77
C GLY A 221 8.21 7.57 11.65
N GLU A 222 9.13 8.44 11.29
CA GLU A 222 8.93 9.42 10.23
C GLU A 222 8.91 8.73 8.86
N ARG A 223 7.95 9.12 8.02
CA ARG A 223 7.88 8.63 6.64
C ARG A 223 9.06 9.17 5.82
N PRO A 224 9.87 8.28 5.21
CA PRO A 224 11.01 8.70 4.41
C PRO A 224 10.61 9.55 3.21
N THR A 225 11.44 10.51 2.84
CA THR A 225 11.25 11.37 1.66
C THR A 225 11.72 10.67 0.39
N GLY A 226 11.11 11.02 -0.75
CA GLY A 226 11.48 10.51 -2.07
C GLY A 226 11.27 8.99 -2.16
N ASP A 227 12.24 8.30 -2.72
CA ASP A 227 12.27 6.85 -2.90
C ASP A 227 13.05 6.09 -1.81
N LYS A 228 13.41 6.75 -0.71
CA LYS A 228 14.24 6.15 0.34
C LYS A 228 13.65 4.86 0.94
N ALA A 229 12.32 4.79 1.08
CA ALA A 229 11.67 3.58 1.58
C ALA A 229 11.79 2.40 0.59
N ILE A 230 11.76 2.66 -0.71
CA ILE A 230 12.00 1.63 -1.74
C ILE A 230 13.43 1.13 -1.63
N ARG A 231 14.42 2.02 -1.56
CA ARG A 231 15.83 1.63 -1.38
C ARG A 231 16.06 0.86 -0.10
N PHE A 232 15.50 1.33 1.01
CA PHE A 232 15.57 0.60 2.29
C PHE A 232 15.09 -0.85 2.13
N THR A 233 13.93 -1.04 1.50
CA THR A 233 13.36 -2.39 1.31
C THR A 233 14.23 -3.25 0.39
N GLN A 234 14.77 -2.69 -0.69
CA GLN A 234 15.69 -3.38 -1.59
C GLN A 234 16.96 -3.82 -0.86
N ASP A 235 17.60 -2.91 -0.14
CA ASP A 235 18.85 -3.17 0.58
C ASP A 235 18.62 -4.20 1.70
N TYR A 236 17.49 -4.12 2.40
CA TYR A 236 17.12 -5.10 3.41
C TYR A 236 16.93 -6.51 2.81
N LEU A 237 16.17 -6.64 1.71
CA LEU A 237 15.98 -7.92 1.03
C LEU A 237 17.29 -8.49 0.49
N GLN A 238 18.16 -7.65 -0.04
CA GLN A 238 19.50 -8.08 -0.49
C GLN A 238 20.33 -8.60 0.69
N SER A 239 20.35 -7.89 1.81
CA SER A 239 21.04 -8.32 3.02
C SER A 239 20.48 -9.63 3.55
N PHE A 240 19.15 -9.76 3.59
CA PHE A 240 18.46 -10.97 4.04
C PHE A 240 18.84 -12.19 3.18
N GLU A 241 18.85 -12.03 1.85
CA GLU A 241 19.25 -13.09 0.92
C GLU A 241 20.72 -13.52 1.10
N GLN A 242 21.63 -12.56 1.27
CA GLN A 242 23.06 -12.84 1.53
C GLN A 242 23.24 -13.62 2.82
N VAL A 243 22.49 -13.26 3.88
CA VAL A 243 22.58 -13.94 5.19
C VAL A 243 21.99 -15.34 5.12
N LEU A 244 20.86 -15.53 4.42
CA LEU A 244 20.28 -16.85 4.15
C LEU A 244 21.27 -17.77 3.38
N GLY A 245 21.97 -17.21 2.41
CA GLY A 245 22.95 -17.94 1.60
C GLY A 245 24.10 -18.56 2.40
N ALA A 246 24.36 -18.08 3.64
CA ALA A 246 25.35 -18.70 4.53
C ALA A 246 24.90 -20.07 5.09
N LYS A 247 23.61 -20.42 5.03
CA LYS A 247 23.03 -21.71 5.46
C LYS A 247 23.37 -22.10 6.90
N LYS A 248 23.36 -21.12 7.82
CA LYS A 248 23.72 -21.29 9.25
C LYS A 248 22.52 -21.34 10.21
N GLY A 249 21.29 -21.46 9.68
CA GLY A 249 20.07 -21.56 10.45
C GLY A 249 19.51 -20.21 10.94
N SER A 250 18.30 -20.25 11.50
CA SER A 250 17.51 -19.07 11.85
C SER A 250 18.20 -18.16 12.87
N ASP A 251 18.83 -18.73 13.91
CA ASP A 251 19.50 -17.92 14.95
C ASP A 251 20.63 -17.07 14.38
N TYR A 252 21.38 -17.60 13.40
CA TYR A 252 22.40 -16.85 12.70
C TYR A 252 21.79 -15.72 11.88
N VAL A 253 20.68 -15.98 11.17
CA VAL A 253 19.96 -14.96 10.39
C VAL A 253 19.48 -13.85 11.30
N ILE A 254 18.78 -14.17 12.40
CA ILE A 254 18.26 -13.19 13.36
C ILE A 254 19.40 -12.32 13.90
N LYS A 255 20.46 -12.96 14.45
CA LYS A 255 21.59 -12.24 15.00
C LYS A 255 22.27 -11.32 13.98
N THR A 256 22.48 -11.81 12.77
CA THR A 256 23.23 -11.08 11.73
C THR A 256 22.39 -9.90 11.20
N MET A 257 21.10 -10.12 10.93
CA MET A 257 20.20 -9.06 10.48
C MET A 257 19.97 -7.98 11.54
N THR A 258 19.79 -8.38 12.82
CA THR A 258 19.68 -7.40 13.92
C THR A 258 20.93 -6.53 14.05
N ALA A 259 22.11 -7.12 13.86
CA ALA A 259 23.37 -6.36 13.92
C ALA A 259 23.58 -5.46 12.70
N ALA A 260 23.17 -5.90 11.50
CA ALA A 260 23.29 -5.14 10.26
C ALA A 260 22.26 -3.99 10.17
N TRP A 261 21.10 -4.16 10.80
CA TRP A 261 19.98 -3.23 10.77
C TRP A 261 19.56 -2.82 12.20
N PRO A 262 20.41 -2.11 12.94
CA PRO A 262 20.12 -1.76 14.33
C PRO A 262 18.96 -0.75 14.43
N GLY A 263 18.14 -0.91 15.48
CA GLY A 263 17.06 0.02 15.80
C GLY A 263 15.79 -0.13 14.98
N LEU A 264 15.69 -1.15 14.10
CA LEU A 264 14.43 -1.48 13.46
C LEU A 264 13.45 -2.08 14.46
N ALA A 265 12.19 -1.66 14.35
CA ALA A 265 11.09 -2.24 15.11
C ALA A 265 10.67 -3.61 14.52
N ASP A 266 9.70 -4.26 15.19
CA ASP A 266 9.10 -5.52 14.76
C ASP A 266 10.10 -6.69 14.61
N ALA A 267 10.83 -6.96 15.69
CA ALA A 267 11.75 -8.11 15.76
C ALA A 267 11.05 -9.44 15.51
N SER A 268 9.76 -9.56 15.85
CA SER A 268 8.96 -10.77 15.64
C SER A 268 8.80 -11.11 14.15
N SER A 269 8.70 -10.11 13.28
CA SER A 269 8.71 -10.29 11.82
C SER A 269 10.02 -10.91 11.35
N LEU A 270 11.17 -10.46 11.85
CA LEU A 270 12.46 -11.06 11.53
C LEU A 270 12.56 -12.49 12.05
N GLU A 271 12.14 -12.74 13.29
CA GLU A 271 12.20 -14.07 13.92
C GLU A 271 11.42 -15.11 13.12
N LEU A 272 10.16 -14.79 12.76
CA LEU A 272 9.34 -15.70 11.98
C LEU A 272 9.90 -15.85 10.55
N SER A 273 10.26 -14.75 9.91
CA SER A 273 10.86 -14.76 8.57
C SER A 273 12.13 -15.62 8.52
N ALA A 274 13.01 -15.50 9.51
CA ALA A 274 14.21 -16.33 9.61
C ALA A 274 13.87 -17.82 9.76
N LYS A 275 12.92 -18.17 10.65
CA LYS A 275 12.53 -19.57 10.91
C LYS A 275 12.00 -20.26 9.66
N VAL A 276 11.10 -19.59 8.90
CA VAL A 276 10.47 -20.22 7.74
C VAL A 276 11.38 -20.22 6.50
N ASN A 277 12.38 -19.35 6.42
CA ASN A 277 13.28 -19.23 5.29
C ASN A 277 14.65 -19.95 5.47
N SER A 278 15.00 -20.35 6.70
CA SER A 278 16.31 -20.97 6.96
C SER A 278 16.31 -22.51 6.90
N GLY A 279 15.14 -23.14 6.71
CA GLY A 279 14.94 -24.57 6.48
C GLY A 279 15.35 -25.42 7.67
#